data_3785d65d22454f11f872e345f5b9fc11
#
_entry.id   3785d65d22454f11f872e345f5b9fc11
#
_cell.length_a   1.000
_cell.length_b   1.000
_cell.length_c   1.000
_cell.angle_alpha   90.00
_cell.angle_beta   90.00
_cell.angle_gamma   90.00
#
_symmetry.space_group_name_H-M   'P 1'
#
loop_
_entity.id
_entity.type
_entity.pdbx_description
1 polymer ?
#
loop_
_entity_poly.entity_id
_entity_poly.type
_entity_poly.pdbx_seq_one_letter_code
_entity_poly.pdbx_strand_id
1 'polypeptide(L)'
;MKRILKIGMDVHTTNYTLCAMEPIIGEDDRVFATIKVTPDYKNILMFIENLKLKLGLNDEYDIQCGYEAGCLGYSLYNQLTAVGIKCVILAPTTMLTPQGVRIKTDMRDAYMIAQCLSYGGYHAVYIPTEDDDSVKEYLRMRNDHKLALKKIKQQINAFCIRHGFCYDGTKWTLSHLKWLKKLEITNG
;
A
#
# COMPACT_ATOMS: atom_id res chain seq x y z
N MET A 1 8.30 12.80 -31.24
CA MET A 1 8.07 12.76 -29.78
C MET A 1 7.34 11.46 -29.51
N LYS A 2 7.88 10.58 -28.63
CA LYS A 2 7.18 9.32 -28.30
C LYS A 2 5.90 9.65 -27.55
N ARG A 3 4.78 9.04 -27.93
CA ARG A 3 3.52 9.13 -27.20
C ARG A 3 3.64 8.35 -25.89
N ILE A 4 2.98 8.79 -24.85
CA ILE A 4 3.08 8.17 -23.53
C ILE A 4 1.76 7.53 -23.18
N LEU A 5 1.79 6.22 -22.96
CA LEU A 5 0.65 5.47 -22.45
C LEU A 5 0.79 5.30 -20.93
N LYS A 6 -0.18 5.80 -20.19
CA LYS A 6 -0.21 5.67 -18.72
C LYS A 6 -1.14 4.53 -18.32
N ILE A 7 -0.65 3.68 -17.41
CA ILE A 7 -1.45 2.60 -16.83
C ILE A 7 -1.56 2.84 -15.34
N GLY A 8 -2.71 3.34 -14.91
CA GLY A 8 -3.07 3.43 -13.51
C GLY A 8 -3.56 2.09 -13.01
N MET A 9 -3.09 1.71 -11.83
CA MET A 9 -3.38 0.41 -11.25
C MET A 9 -3.89 0.58 -9.82
N ASP A 10 -5.14 0.19 -9.56
CA ASP A 10 -5.67 0.02 -8.22
C ASP A 10 -5.39 -1.43 -7.81
N VAL A 11 -4.50 -1.60 -6.82
CA VAL A 11 -3.91 -2.91 -6.48
C VAL A 11 -4.31 -3.36 -5.08
N HIS A 12 -4.98 -4.50 -5.02
CA HIS A 12 -5.42 -5.15 -3.80
C HIS A 12 -4.85 -6.58 -3.69
N THR A 13 -4.92 -7.18 -2.51
CA THR A 13 -4.48 -8.56 -2.30
C THR A 13 -5.32 -9.59 -3.07
N THR A 14 -6.54 -9.22 -3.46
CA THR A 14 -7.51 -10.10 -4.13
C THR A 14 -7.61 -9.87 -5.63
N ASN A 15 -7.29 -8.67 -6.11
CA ASN A 15 -7.40 -8.31 -7.53
C ASN A 15 -6.59 -7.04 -7.84
N TYR A 16 -6.27 -6.85 -9.13
CA TYR A 16 -5.76 -5.60 -9.67
C TYR A 16 -6.76 -5.06 -10.69
N THR A 17 -7.06 -3.77 -10.61
CA THR A 17 -7.82 -3.05 -11.62
C THR A 17 -6.88 -2.12 -12.38
N LEU A 18 -6.84 -2.28 -13.70
CA LEU A 18 -5.90 -1.60 -14.59
C LEU A 18 -6.68 -0.66 -15.51
N CYS A 19 -6.24 0.59 -15.63
CA CYS A 19 -6.77 1.56 -16.58
C CYS A 19 -5.65 2.11 -17.45
N ALA A 20 -5.73 1.84 -18.76
CA ALA A 20 -4.77 2.35 -19.74
C ALA A 20 -5.34 3.59 -20.43
N MET A 21 -4.61 4.70 -20.39
CA MET A 21 -5.02 5.95 -21.00
C MET A 21 -3.86 6.71 -21.63
N GLU A 22 -4.19 7.53 -22.62
CA GLU A 22 -3.32 8.53 -23.23
C GLU A 22 -3.87 9.92 -22.89
N PRO A 23 -3.09 10.80 -22.25
CA PRO A 23 -3.52 12.16 -21.97
C PRO A 23 -3.57 12.98 -23.28
N ILE A 24 -4.65 13.71 -23.50
CA ILE A 24 -4.79 14.63 -24.65
C ILE A 24 -4.96 16.04 -24.10
N ILE A 25 -4.02 16.92 -24.44
CA ILE A 25 -4.06 18.31 -23.99
C ILE A 25 -5.19 19.05 -24.70
N GLY A 26 -6.14 19.57 -23.91
CA GLY A 26 -7.26 20.38 -24.41
C GLY A 26 -8.49 19.59 -24.86
N GLU A 27 -8.49 18.27 -24.71
CA GLU A 27 -9.58 17.35 -24.96
C GLU A 27 -9.78 16.38 -23.79
N ASP A 28 -10.82 15.55 -23.86
CA ASP A 28 -11.00 14.46 -22.90
C ASP A 28 -9.93 13.39 -23.06
N ASP A 29 -9.47 12.83 -21.94
CA ASP A 29 -8.50 11.75 -21.92
C ASP A 29 -8.98 10.54 -22.73
N ARG A 30 -8.10 9.97 -23.54
CA ARG A 30 -8.42 8.76 -24.30
C ARG A 30 -8.17 7.52 -23.44
N VAL A 31 -9.24 6.91 -22.93
CA VAL A 31 -9.16 5.61 -22.24
C VAL A 31 -9.24 4.49 -23.27
N PHE A 32 -8.20 3.64 -23.33
CA PHE A 32 -8.13 2.51 -24.26
C PHE A 32 -8.77 1.24 -23.71
N ALA A 33 -8.57 0.97 -22.42
CA ALA A 33 -9.13 -0.18 -21.74
C ALA A 33 -9.09 -0.01 -20.22
N THR A 34 -10.10 -0.57 -19.56
CA THR A 34 -10.10 -0.80 -18.11
C THR A 34 -10.47 -2.25 -17.86
N ILE A 35 -9.65 -2.98 -17.11
CA ILE A 35 -9.88 -4.38 -16.79
C ILE A 35 -9.62 -4.68 -15.32
N LYS A 36 -10.22 -5.77 -14.84
CA LYS A 36 -9.94 -6.34 -13.52
C LYS A 36 -9.32 -7.72 -13.71
N VAL A 37 -8.20 -7.97 -13.03
CA VAL A 37 -7.42 -9.21 -13.15
C VAL A 37 -7.05 -9.78 -11.79
N THR A 38 -6.66 -11.05 -11.73
CA THR A 38 -6.10 -11.64 -10.52
C THR A 38 -4.75 -11.01 -10.16
N PRO A 39 -4.36 -11.00 -8.87
CA PRO A 39 -3.19 -10.28 -8.38
C PRO A 39 -1.87 -10.99 -8.73
N ASP A 40 -1.48 -10.89 -9.98
CA ASP A 40 -0.21 -11.38 -10.51
C ASP A 40 0.34 -10.34 -11.51
N TYR A 41 1.62 -9.95 -11.36
CA TYR A 41 2.29 -9.02 -12.27
C TYR A 41 2.28 -9.51 -13.72
N LYS A 42 2.25 -10.82 -13.96
CA LYS A 42 2.17 -11.42 -15.29
C LYS A 42 0.88 -11.02 -16.03
N ASN A 43 -0.22 -10.83 -15.30
CA ASN A 43 -1.46 -10.34 -15.89
C ASN A 43 -1.36 -8.88 -16.35
N ILE A 44 -0.53 -8.08 -15.67
CA ILE A 44 -0.21 -6.71 -16.12
C ILE A 44 0.60 -6.77 -17.41
N LEU A 45 1.58 -7.67 -17.51
CA LEU A 45 2.37 -7.85 -18.74
C LEU A 45 1.47 -8.31 -19.89
N MET A 46 0.59 -9.29 -19.67
CA MET A 46 -0.39 -9.74 -20.68
C MET A 46 -1.31 -8.60 -21.13
N PHE A 47 -1.75 -7.77 -20.22
CA PHE A 47 -2.56 -6.59 -20.54
C PHE A 47 -1.78 -5.60 -21.43
N ILE A 48 -0.53 -5.31 -21.09
CA ILE A 48 0.35 -4.43 -21.88
C ILE A 48 0.56 -5.00 -23.29
N GLU A 49 0.88 -6.28 -23.41
CA GLU A 49 1.09 -6.92 -24.71
C GLU A 49 -0.19 -6.92 -25.57
N ASN A 50 -1.33 -7.22 -24.98
CA ASN A 50 -2.62 -7.15 -25.67
C ASN A 50 -2.96 -5.74 -26.14
N LEU A 51 -2.62 -4.72 -25.34
CA LEU A 51 -2.77 -3.30 -25.76
C LEU A 51 -1.87 -2.97 -26.93
N LYS A 52 -0.59 -3.38 -26.89
CA LYS A 52 0.34 -3.18 -27.99
C LYS A 52 -0.19 -3.77 -29.28
N LEU A 53 -0.64 -5.03 -29.25
CA LEU A 53 -1.22 -5.71 -30.40
C LEU A 53 -2.48 -5.01 -30.94
N LYS A 54 -3.41 -4.67 -30.04
CA LYS A 54 -4.70 -4.10 -30.39
C LYS A 54 -4.61 -2.69 -30.98
N LEU A 55 -3.64 -1.90 -30.51
CA LEU A 55 -3.46 -0.51 -30.90
C LEU A 55 -2.38 -0.35 -31.99
N GLY A 56 -1.75 -1.46 -32.43
CA GLY A 56 -0.62 -1.40 -33.36
C GLY A 56 0.52 -0.56 -32.79
N LEU A 57 0.72 -0.60 -31.46
CA LEU A 57 1.73 0.19 -30.79
C LEU A 57 3.10 -0.36 -31.16
N ASN A 58 3.74 0.26 -32.11
CA ASN A 58 5.15 0.04 -32.41
C ASN A 58 5.99 0.77 -31.33
N ASP A 59 7.30 0.90 -31.53
CA ASP A 59 8.24 1.61 -30.64
C ASP A 59 7.93 3.11 -30.37
N GLU A 60 6.78 3.59 -30.85
CA GLU A 60 6.33 4.97 -30.71
C GLU A 60 5.77 5.32 -29.32
N TYR A 61 5.42 4.32 -28.53
CA TYR A 61 4.86 4.51 -27.20
C TYR A 61 5.83 4.17 -26.08
N ASP A 62 5.89 5.08 -25.10
CA ASP A 62 6.55 4.87 -23.83
C ASP A 62 5.51 4.52 -22.78
N ILE A 63 5.54 3.29 -22.25
CA ILE A 63 4.53 2.81 -21.29
C ILE A 63 5.04 3.04 -19.88
N GLN A 64 4.23 3.69 -19.06
CA GLN A 64 4.49 3.89 -17.65
C GLN A 64 3.31 3.41 -16.81
N CYS A 65 3.58 2.50 -15.88
CA CYS A 65 2.64 2.02 -14.87
C CYS A 65 2.77 2.80 -13.56
N GLY A 66 1.71 2.83 -12.78
CA GLY A 66 1.79 3.34 -11.41
C GLY A 66 0.62 2.88 -10.55
N TYR A 67 0.86 2.82 -9.25
CA TYR A 67 -0.14 2.45 -8.26
C TYR A 67 0.07 3.23 -6.97
N GLU A 68 -1.01 3.34 -6.18
CA GLU A 68 -0.98 4.01 -4.88
C GLU A 68 -0.25 3.16 -3.83
N ALA A 69 0.59 3.79 -3.01
CA ALA A 69 1.27 3.11 -1.90
C ALA A 69 0.25 2.49 -0.94
N GLY A 70 0.38 1.19 -0.71
CA GLY A 70 -0.55 0.41 0.09
C GLY A 70 0.05 -0.89 0.63
N CYS A 71 -0.80 -1.88 0.85
CA CYS A 71 -0.44 -3.14 1.51
C CYS A 71 0.56 -4.03 0.75
N LEU A 72 0.75 -3.81 -0.57
CA LEU A 72 1.69 -4.60 -1.38
C LEU A 72 3.15 -4.14 -1.22
N GLY A 73 3.40 -3.03 -0.51
CA GLY A 73 4.74 -2.48 -0.35
C GLY A 73 5.42 -2.25 -1.69
N TYR A 74 6.68 -2.69 -1.82
CA TYR A 74 7.50 -2.51 -3.03
C TYR A 74 7.54 -3.75 -3.93
N SER A 75 6.88 -4.85 -3.54
CA SER A 75 6.97 -6.14 -4.23
C SER A 75 6.55 -6.05 -5.71
N LEU A 76 5.39 -5.47 -6.00
CA LEU A 76 4.91 -5.31 -7.37
C LEU A 76 5.81 -4.37 -8.20
N TYR A 77 6.29 -3.29 -7.60
CA TYR A 77 7.25 -2.37 -8.23
C TYR A 77 8.52 -3.12 -8.66
N ASN A 78 9.10 -3.90 -7.74
CA ASN A 78 10.32 -4.66 -8.01
C ASN A 78 10.11 -5.70 -9.12
N GLN A 79 8.97 -6.41 -9.13
CA GLN A 79 8.62 -7.37 -10.16
C GLN A 79 8.48 -6.72 -11.54
N LEU A 80 7.81 -5.57 -11.65
CA LEU A 80 7.61 -4.87 -12.92
C LEU A 80 8.91 -4.25 -13.45
N THR A 81 9.70 -3.62 -12.57
CA THR A 81 10.97 -3.00 -12.97
C THR A 81 12.03 -4.03 -13.35
N ALA A 82 12.05 -5.21 -12.71
CA ALA A 82 12.93 -6.31 -13.07
C ALA A 82 12.71 -6.83 -14.50
N VAL A 83 11.51 -6.69 -15.04
CA VAL A 83 11.17 -7.04 -16.43
C VAL A 83 11.16 -5.83 -17.38
N GLY A 84 11.72 -4.70 -16.96
CA GLY A 84 11.89 -3.50 -17.79
C GLY A 84 10.66 -2.60 -17.92
N ILE A 85 9.59 -2.83 -17.16
CA ILE A 85 8.41 -1.95 -17.14
C ILE A 85 8.69 -0.76 -16.24
N LYS A 86 8.53 0.46 -16.76
CA LYS A 86 8.59 1.68 -15.96
C LYS A 86 7.41 1.70 -14.99
N CYS A 87 7.68 1.70 -13.68
CA CYS A 87 6.67 1.72 -12.63
C CYS A 87 6.96 2.83 -11.62
N VAL A 88 5.91 3.42 -11.06
CA VAL A 88 5.99 4.44 -10.01
C VAL A 88 4.98 4.09 -8.90
N ILE A 89 5.39 4.28 -7.65
CA ILE A 89 4.48 4.21 -6.51
C ILE A 89 4.10 5.65 -6.12
N LEU A 90 2.79 5.94 -6.11
CA LEU A 90 2.26 7.26 -5.80
C LEU A 90 1.98 7.38 -4.30
N ALA A 91 2.38 8.50 -3.69
CA ALA A 91 2.07 8.79 -2.29
C ALA A 91 0.60 9.25 -2.17
N PRO A 92 -0.26 8.54 -1.39
CA PRO A 92 -1.71 8.78 -1.33
C PRO A 92 -2.07 10.22 -0.97
N THR A 93 -1.35 10.79 -0.01
CA THR A 93 -1.62 12.14 0.52
C THR A 93 -1.32 13.27 -0.46
N THR A 94 -0.64 12.98 -1.55
CA THR A 94 -0.22 13.97 -2.55
C THR A 94 -0.95 13.85 -3.87
N MET A 95 -1.79 12.82 -4.02
CA MET A 95 -2.58 12.62 -5.22
C MET A 95 -3.70 13.66 -5.31
N LEU A 96 -3.86 14.26 -6.49
CA LEU A 96 -4.98 15.15 -6.76
C LEU A 96 -6.26 14.33 -6.88
N THR A 97 -7.11 14.41 -5.86
CA THR A 97 -8.41 13.72 -5.85
C THR A 97 -9.54 14.71 -6.21
N PRO A 98 -10.43 14.36 -7.13
CA PRO A 98 -11.59 15.21 -7.42
C PRO A 98 -12.48 15.36 -6.19
N GLN A 99 -12.80 16.61 -5.82
CA GLN A 99 -13.74 16.88 -4.73
C GLN A 99 -15.16 16.48 -5.13
N GLY A 100 -15.91 15.87 -4.21
CA GLY A 100 -17.35 15.62 -4.39
C GLY A 100 -17.74 14.25 -4.95
N VAL A 101 -16.80 13.37 -5.26
CA VAL A 101 -17.12 11.99 -5.72
C VAL A 101 -17.47 11.11 -4.52
N ARG A 102 -18.78 10.83 -4.33
CA ARG A 102 -19.28 10.04 -3.19
C ARG A 102 -19.10 8.52 -3.32
N ILE A 103 -18.96 7.99 -4.53
CA ILE A 103 -18.91 6.54 -4.77
C ILE A 103 -17.50 6.18 -5.24
N LYS A 104 -16.76 5.51 -4.37
CA LYS A 104 -15.45 4.92 -4.68
C LYS A 104 -15.66 3.57 -5.38
N THR A 105 -14.98 3.35 -6.52
CA THR A 105 -14.94 2.06 -7.23
C THR A 105 -13.54 1.82 -7.74
N ASP A 106 -13.08 0.57 -7.75
CA ASP A 106 -11.76 0.17 -8.22
C ASP A 106 -11.45 0.75 -9.63
N MET A 107 -12.44 0.80 -10.53
CA MET A 107 -12.27 1.36 -11.88
C MET A 107 -12.00 2.87 -11.87
N ARG A 108 -12.68 3.60 -11.00
CA ARG A 108 -12.46 5.05 -10.84
C ARG A 108 -11.11 5.33 -10.20
N ASP A 109 -10.72 4.50 -9.24
CA ASP A 109 -9.43 4.65 -8.57
C ASP A 109 -8.28 4.36 -9.54
N ALA A 110 -8.37 3.31 -10.36
CA ALA A 110 -7.38 3.03 -11.41
C ALA A 110 -7.31 4.17 -12.47
N TYR A 111 -8.46 4.72 -12.88
CA TYR A 111 -8.51 5.87 -13.78
C TYR A 111 -7.86 7.12 -13.16
N MET A 112 -8.21 7.44 -11.91
CA MET A 112 -7.61 8.57 -11.17
C MET A 112 -6.09 8.44 -11.04
N ILE A 113 -5.59 7.23 -10.77
CA ILE A 113 -4.15 6.98 -10.72
C ILE A 113 -3.52 7.23 -12.11
N ALA A 114 -4.16 6.78 -13.19
CA ALA A 114 -3.69 7.05 -14.55
C ALA A 114 -3.67 8.55 -14.86
N GLN A 115 -4.68 9.33 -14.42
CA GLN A 115 -4.69 10.78 -14.53
C GLN A 115 -3.56 11.43 -13.73
N CYS A 116 -3.35 11.04 -12.48
CA CYS A 116 -2.23 11.54 -11.68
C CYS A 116 -0.88 11.31 -12.38
N LEU A 117 -0.68 10.11 -12.94
CA LEU A 117 0.51 9.79 -13.75
C LEU A 117 0.65 10.66 -15.00
N SER A 118 -0.48 11.00 -15.63
CA SER A 118 -0.51 11.75 -16.87
C SER A 118 -0.16 13.22 -16.67
N TYR A 119 -0.69 13.81 -15.62
CA TYR A 119 -0.60 15.25 -15.36
C TYR A 119 0.39 15.61 -14.24
N GLY A 120 1.12 14.63 -13.70
CA GLY A 120 2.12 14.86 -12.66
C GLY A 120 1.53 15.25 -11.30
N GLY A 121 0.24 14.98 -11.07
CA GLY A 121 -0.48 15.32 -9.83
C GLY A 121 -0.19 14.38 -8.66
N TYR A 122 1.08 14.03 -8.43
CA TYR A 122 1.52 13.12 -7.36
C TYR A 122 2.97 13.36 -6.96
N HIS A 123 3.35 12.88 -5.78
CA HIS A 123 4.75 12.67 -5.43
C HIS A 123 5.07 11.16 -5.46
N ALA A 124 6.19 10.81 -6.07
CA ALA A 124 6.66 9.43 -6.10
C ALA A 124 7.17 9.03 -4.70
N VAL A 125 6.82 7.83 -4.27
CA VAL A 125 7.38 7.23 -3.05
C VAL A 125 8.85 6.88 -3.32
N TYR A 126 9.72 7.20 -2.36
CA TYR A 126 11.11 6.74 -2.38
C TYR A 126 11.16 5.23 -2.22
N ILE A 127 11.81 4.56 -3.14
CA ILE A 127 12.02 3.11 -3.09
C ILE A 127 13.33 2.83 -2.36
N PRO A 128 13.29 2.20 -1.19
CA PRO A 128 14.48 1.83 -0.45
C PRO A 128 15.23 0.69 -1.15
N THR A 129 16.49 0.50 -0.79
CA THR A 129 17.21 -0.73 -1.11
C THR A 129 16.57 -1.92 -0.37
N GLU A 130 16.85 -3.16 -0.80
CA GLU A 130 16.33 -4.37 -0.12
C GLU A 130 16.81 -4.44 1.34
N ASP A 131 18.07 -4.05 1.60
CA ASP A 131 18.64 -3.99 2.94
C ASP A 131 17.92 -2.96 3.82
N ASP A 132 17.70 -1.75 3.30
CA ASP A 132 16.98 -0.69 4.02
C ASP A 132 15.52 -1.08 4.30
N ASP A 133 14.86 -1.77 3.37
CA ASP A 133 13.48 -2.23 3.55
C ASP A 133 13.41 -3.31 4.64
N SER A 134 14.33 -4.27 4.62
CA SER A 134 14.45 -5.30 5.65
C SER A 134 14.66 -4.71 7.04
N VAL A 135 15.52 -3.70 7.17
CA VAL A 135 15.74 -3.00 8.45
C VAL A 135 14.48 -2.24 8.88
N LYS A 136 13.79 -1.55 7.96
CA LYS A 136 12.53 -0.85 8.26
C LYS A 136 11.45 -1.80 8.75
N GLU A 137 11.27 -2.95 8.10
CA GLU A 137 10.29 -3.96 8.51
C GLU A 137 10.62 -4.52 9.90
N TYR A 138 11.89 -4.83 10.18
CA TYR A 138 12.31 -5.24 11.51
C TYR A 138 12.01 -4.19 12.59
N LEU A 139 12.29 -2.90 12.30
CA LEU A 139 12.01 -1.83 13.24
C LEU A 139 10.51 -1.62 13.48
N ARG A 140 9.68 -1.76 12.44
CA ARG A 140 8.20 -1.73 12.54
C ARG A 140 7.71 -2.84 13.45
N MET A 141 8.10 -4.09 13.15
CA MET A 141 7.73 -5.26 13.95
C MET A 141 8.15 -5.10 15.43
N ARG A 142 9.38 -4.62 15.68
CA ARG A 142 9.86 -4.34 17.03
C ARG A 142 9.01 -3.28 17.74
N ASN A 143 8.62 -2.22 17.04
CA ASN A 143 7.76 -1.18 17.60
C ASN A 143 6.37 -1.72 17.95
N ASP A 144 5.77 -2.54 17.07
CA ASP A 144 4.46 -3.16 17.29
C ASP A 144 4.47 -4.07 18.52
N HIS A 145 5.52 -4.88 18.70
CA HIS A 145 5.70 -5.67 19.90
C HIS A 145 5.83 -4.82 21.18
N LYS A 146 6.53 -3.68 21.10
CA LYS A 146 6.62 -2.75 22.25
C LYS A 146 5.27 -2.15 22.61
N LEU A 147 4.47 -1.75 21.61
CA LEU A 147 3.14 -1.21 21.82
C LEU A 147 2.18 -2.27 22.36
N ALA A 148 2.21 -3.49 21.83
CA ALA A 148 1.44 -4.62 22.32
C ALA A 148 1.78 -4.96 23.79
N LEU A 149 3.08 -5.03 24.12
CA LEU A 149 3.55 -5.26 25.49
C LEU A 149 3.08 -4.15 26.44
N LYS A 150 3.15 -2.88 26.02
CA LYS A 150 2.65 -1.75 26.81
C LYS A 150 1.14 -1.91 27.11
N LYS A 151 0.34 -2.27 26.09
CA LYS A 151 -1.10 -2.51 26.22
C LYS A 151 -1.40 -3.63 27.22
N ILE A 152 -0.72 -4.78 27.08
CA ILE A 152 -0.87 -5.93 28.00
C ILE A 152 -0.52 -5.52 29.43
N LYS A 153 0.57 -4.80 29.64
CA LYS A 153 0.97 -4.29 30.95
C LYS A 153 -0.11 -3.36 31.57
N GLN A 154 -0.70 -2.50 30.78
CA GLN A 154 -1.81 -1.63 31.22
C GLN A 154 -3.05 -2.45 31.61
N GLN A 155 -3.39 -3.47 30.81
CA GLN A 155 -4.54 -4.35 31.08
C GLN A 155 -4.36 -5.13 32.38
N ILE A 156 -3.19 -5.71 32.63
CA ILE A 156 -2.87 -6.41 33.87
C ILE A 156 -2.97 -5.46 35.06
N ASN A 157 -2.40 -4.27 34.98
CA ASN A 157 -2.52 -3.29 36.05
C ASN A 157 -3.98 -2.91 36.33
N ALA A 158 -4.76 -2.65 35.30
CA ALA A 158 -6.17 -2.31 35.45
C ALA A 158 -6.98 -3.47 36.05
N PHE A 159 -6.67 -4.70 35.65
CA PHE A 159 -7.25 -5.91 36.24
C PHE A 159 -6.95 -6.00 37.76
N CYS A 160 -5.67 -5.90 38.15
CA CYS A 160 -5.29 -5.93 39.56
C CYS A 160 -6.04 -4.87 40.39
N ILE A 161 -6.09 -3.63 39.91
CA ILE A 161 -6.78 -2.53 40.60
C ILE A 161 -8.30 -2.83 40.78
N ARG A 162 -8.96 -3.32 39.73
CA ARG A 162 -10.38 -3.66 39.80
C ARG A 162 -10.71 -4.77 40.79
N HIS A 163 -9.75 -5.66 41.04
CA HIS A 163 -9.86 -6.76 42.00
C HIS A 163 -9.25 -6.43 43.38
N GLY A 164 -8.94 -5.16 43.66
CA GLY A 164 -8.40 -4.71 44.93
C GLY A 164 -6.93 -5.05 45.19
N PHE A 165 -6.22 -5.54 44.20
CA PHE A 165 -4.78 -5.86 44.32
C PHE A 165 -3.93 -4.64 44.02
N CYS A 166 -3.28 -4.10 45.03
CA CYS A 166 -2.35 -2.97 44.89
C CYS A 166 -0.92 -3.42 45.18
N TYR A 167 0.00 -3.09 44.30
CA TYR A 167 1.43 -3.35 44.48
C TYR A 167 2.17 -2.05 44.85
N ASP A 168 2.86 -2.07 45.97
CA ASP A 168 3.50 -0.91 46.62
C ASP A 168 4.97 -0.76 46.20
N GLY A 169 5.30 -0.99 44.95
CA GLY A 169 6.67 -0.87 44.48
C GLY A 169 6.75 -0.56 42.98
N THR A 170 7.99 -0.56 42.47
CA THR A 170 8.21 -0.36 41.03
C THR A 170 7.65 -1.53 40.24
N LYS A 171 6.68 -1.24 39.36
CA LYS A 171 6.01 -2.25 38.52
C LYS A 171 6.95 -2.82 37.47
N TRP A 172 6.71 -4.06 37.06
CA TRP A 172 7.43 -4.78 35.99
C TRP A 172 8.88 -5.15 36.33
N THR A 173 9.23 -5.11 37.60
CA THR A 173 10.44 -5.70 38.17
C THR A 173 10.25 -7.17 38.47
N LEU A 174 11.32 -7.91 38.75
CA LEU A 174 11.27 -9.33 39.20
C LEU A 174 10.41 -9.49 40.45
N SER A 175 10.50 -8.55 41.39
CA SER A 175 9.66 -8.52 42.58
C SER A 175 8.19 -8.40 42.29
N HIS A 176 7.83 -7.48 41.37
CA HIS A 176 6.43 -7.33 40.91
C HIS A 176 5.91 -8.58 40.20
N LEU A 177 6.75 -9.22 39.34
CA LEU A 177 6.36 -10.46 38.66
C LEU A 177 6.16 -11.62 39.64
N LYS A 178 7.01 -11.73 40.69
CA LYS A 178 6.82 -12.70 41.78
C LYS A 178 5.55 -12.44 42.57
N TRP A 179 5.21 -11.16 42.81
CA TRP A 179 3.96 -10.77 43.46
C TRP A 179 2.74 -11.13 42.61
N LEU A 180 2.75 -10.83 41.32
CA LEU A 180 1.68 -11.19 40.39
C LEU A 180 1.41 -12.71 40.35
N LYS A 181 2.47 -13.53 40.40
CA LYS A 181 2.35 -15.00 40.41
C LYS A 181 1.72 -15.55 41.70
N LYS A 182 1.76 -14.79 42.80
CA LYS A 182 1.19 -15.19 44.10
C LYS A 182 -0.25 -14.74 44.28
N LEU A 183 -0.80 -13.97 43.35
CA LEU A 183 -2.20 -13.53 43.43
C LEU A 183 -3.13 -14.74 43.23
N GLU A 184 -3.89 -15.06 44.25
CA GLU A 184 -4.99 -16.04 44.19
C GLU A 184 -6.25 -15.30 43.78
N ILE A 185 -6.76 -15.57 42.60
CA ILE A 185 -8.01 -15.02 42.11
C ILE A 185 -9.11 -16.05 42.47
N THR A 186 -9.79 -15.84 43.58
CA THR A 186 -10.97 -16.62 43.91
C THR A 186 -12.12 -16.15 43.03
N ASN A 187 -12.68 -17.04 42.21
CA ASN A 187 -13.96 -16.81 41.57
C ASN A 187 -15.02 -16.78 42.67
N GLY A 188 -15.51 -15.57 42.97
CA GLY A 188 -16.67 -15.41 43.82
C GLY A 188 -17.95 -15.74 43.03
#